data_0323cc6ec9efe4a829b081f6871cf260
#
_entry.id   0323cc6ec9efe4a829b081f6871cf260
#
_cell.length_a   1.000
_cell.length_b   1.000
_cell.length_c   1.000
_cell.angle_alpha   90.00
_cell.angle_beta   90.00
_cell.angle_gamma   90.00
#
_symmetry.space_group_name_H-M   'P 1'
#
loop_
_entity.id
_entity.type
_entity.pdbx_description
1 polymer ?
#
loop_
_entity_poly.entity_id
_entity_poly.type
_entity_poly.pdbx_seq_one_letter_code
_entity_poly.pdbx_strand_id
1 'polypeptide(L)'
;MAVDMRILESLDQNAKLTVKELAIMLGESEESVAASIREMEEDHIICGYPTLINWDKTDRQLVTAMIEVKVTPQRGQGFDKIAERIYQFDEVDAVFLMSGGFDLCVMVHGKTLQSVAEFVSSKLSPMDSVLSTSTHFVLKKYKEHGLPLVQKIEDERMLITP
;
A
#
# COMPACT_ATOMS: atom_id res chain seq x y z
N MET A 1 -7.87 -2.55 25.50
CA MET A 1 -6.90 -3.38 24.76
C MET A 1 -7.51 -4.59 24.05
N ALA A 2 -8.32 -5.47 24.67
CA ALA A 2 -8.92 -6.62 23.96
C ALA A 2 -9.99 -6.24 22.93
N VAL A 3 -10.79 -5.20 23.21
CA VAL A 3 -11.81 -4.67 22.28
C VAL A 3 -11.13 -4.02 21.08
N ASP A 4 -10.06 -3.27 21.31
CA ASP A 4 -9.34 -2.54 20.25
C ASP A 4 -8.75 -3.48 19.21
N MET A 5 -8.14 -4.60 19.62
CA MET A 5 -7.62 -5.62 18.68
C MET A 5 -8.75 -6.25 17.84
N ARG A 6 -9.90 -6.55 18.44
CA ARG A 6 -11.05 -7.09 17.71
C ARG A 6 -11.63 -6.10 16.71
N ILE A 7 -11.64 -4.80 17.05
CA ILE A 7 -12.03 -3.73 16.12
C ILE A 7 -11.05 -3.69 14.95
N LEU A 8 -9.74 -3.68 15.21
CA LEU A 8 -8.70 -3.66 14.16
C LEU A 8 -8.80 -4.86 13.22
N GLU A 9 -8.92 -6.08 13.77
CA GLU A 9 -9.08 -7.29 12.96
C GLU A 9 -10.34 -7.25 12.08
N SER A 10 -11.44 -6.70 12.61
CA SER A 10 -12.70 -6.56 11.87
C SER A 10 -12.57 -5.52 10.74
N LEU A 11 -11.93 -4.37 11.01
CA LEU A 11 -11.71 -3.31 10.04
C LEU A 11 -10.68 -3.69 8.97
N ASP A 12 -9.65 -4.47 9.33
CA ASP A 12 -8.67 -5.00 8.38
C ASP A 12 -9.32 -5.94 7.33
N GLN A 13 -10.31 -6.73 7.77
CA GLN A 13 -11.10 -7.58 6.88
C GLN A 13 -12.13 -6.81 6.06
N ASN A 14 -12.79 -5.81 6.68
CA ASN A 14 -13.82 -5.02 6.04
C ASN A 14 -13.89 -3.60 6.60
N ALA A 15 -13.16 -2.69 5.95
CA ALA A 15 -13.13 -1.26 6.32
C ALA A 15 -14.48 -0.52 6.13
N LYS A 16 -15.52 -1.18 5.59
CA LYS A 16 -16.86 -0.60 5.44
C LYS A 16 -17.78 -0.82 6.65
N LEU A 17 -17.33 -1.57 7.66
CA LEU A 17 -18.10 -1.80 8.85
C LEU A 17 -18.37 -0.47 9.57
N THR A 18 -19.63 -0.23 9.88
CA THR A 18 -20.08 0.93 10.66
C THR A 18 -19.82 0.69 12.15
N VAL A 19 -19.71 1.76 12.91
CA VAL A 19 -19.61 1.69 14.39
C VAL A 19 -20.74 0.84 14.98
N LYS A 20 -21.95 0.97 14.46
CA LYS A 20 -23.12 0.20 14.90
C LYS A 20 -22.96 -1.31 14.65
N GLU A 21 -22.48 -1.69 13.47
CA GLU A 21 -22.24 -3.10 13.13
C GLU A 21 -21.13 -3.69 14.00
N LEU A 22 -20.03 -2.95 14.20
CA LEU A 22 -18.95 -3.35 15.10
C LEU A 22 -19.45 -3.52 16.55
N ALA A 23 -20.24 -2.58 17.05
CA ALA A 23 -20.81 -2.66 18.40
C ALA A 23 -21.65 -3.92 18.59
N ILE A 24 -22.51 -4.25 17.61
CA ILE A 24 -23.33 -5.47 17.63
C ILE A 24 -22.44 -6.73 17.59
N MET A 25 -21.45 -6.76 16.70
CA MET A 25 -20.56 -7.91 16.54
C MET A 25 -19.71 -8.19 17.78
N LEU A 26 -19.29 -7.13 18.45
CA LEU A 26 -18.39 -7.21 19.61
C LEU A 26 -19.13 -7.30 20.97
N GLY A 27 -20.44 -7.01 20.97
CA GLY A 27 -21.24 -6.95 22.20
C GLY A 27 -20.91 -5.73 23.07
N GLU A 28 -20.51 -4.63 22.45
CA GLU A 28 -20.12 -3.38 23.10
C GLU A 28 -21.10 -2.24 22.77
N SER A 29 -21.00 -1.11 23.47
CA SER A 29 -21.77 0.09 23.10
C SER A 29 -21.18 0.81 21.89
N GLU A 30 -22.03 1.47 21.10
CA GLU A 30 -21.57 2.30 19.97
C GLU A 30 -20.63 3.41 20.44
N GLU A 31 -20.87 3.98 21.61
CA GLU A 31 -20.02 5.01 22.20
C GLU A 31 -18.62 4.51 22.53
N SER A 32 -18.51 3.29 23.09
CA SER A 32 -17.22 2.66 23.40
C SER A 32 -16.42 2.37 22.14
N VAL A 33 -17.07 1.77 21.13
CA VAL A 33 -16.44 1.45 19.85
C VAL A 33 -15.98 2.72 19.12
N ALA A 34 -16.82 3.75 19.08
CA ALA A 34 -16.48 5.03 18.44
C ALA A 34 -15.31 5.74 19.14
N ALA A 35 -15.26 5.67 20.49
CA ALA A 35 -14.15 6.25 21.25
C ALA A 35 -12.83 5.51 20.96
N SER A 36 -12.85 4.17 20.96
CA SER A 36 -11.67 3.35 20.65
C SER A 36 -11.16 3.59 19.23
N ILE A 37 -12.06 3.69 18.24
CA ILE A 37 -11.63 3.99 16.85
C ILE A 37 -10.96 5.35 16.78
N ARG A 38 -11.53 6.38 17.40
CA ARG A 38 -10.97 7.73 17.42
C ARG A 38 -9.59 7.76 18.07
N GLU A 39 -9.43 7.12 19.22
CA GLU A 39 -8.14 7.00 19.91
C GLU A 39 -7.09 6.33 19.01
N MET A 40 -7.45 5.24 18.32
CA MET A 40 -6.56 4.54 17.40
C MET A 40 -6.21 5.37 16.16
N GLU A 41 -7.11 6.24 15.68
CA GLU A 41 -6.83 7.19 14.60
C GLU A 41 -5.89 8.31 15.07
N GLU A 42 -6.11 8.87 16.27
CA GLU A 42 -5.26 9.91 16.87
C GLU A 42 -3.84 9.39 17.15
N ASP A 43 -3.73 8.14 17.61
CA ASP A 43 -2.45 7.45 17.87
C ASP A 43 -1.77 6.90 16.60
N HIS A 44 -2.34 7.14 15.41
CA HIS A 44 -1.84 6.61 14.13
C HIS A 44 -1.72 5.07 14.07
N ILE A 45 -2.50 4.35 14.87
CA ILE A 45 -2.67 2.91 14.75
C ILE A 45 -3.52 2.61 13.51
N ILE A 46 -4.63 3.37 13.34
CA ILE A 46 -5.40 3.39 12.09
C ILE A 46 -4.93 4.60 11.29
N CYS A 47 -4.18 4.34 10.22
CA CYS A 47 -3.63 5.40 9.36
C CYS A 47 -4.59 5.82 8.24
N GLY A 48 -5.67 5.07 7.99
CA GLY A 48 -6.66 5.35 6.94
C GLY A 48 -7.43 4.12 6.50
N TYR A 49 -8.36 4.32 5.57
CA TYR A 49 -9.28 3.30 5.06
C TYR A 49 -9.21 3.25 3.51
N PRO A 50 -8.06 2.86 2.93
CA PRO A 50 -7.90 2.86 1.48
C PRO A 50 -8.80 1.80 0.84
N THR A 51 -9.39 2.14 -0.32
CA THR A 51 -10.15 1.20 -1.13
C THR A 51 -9.23 0.55 -2.15
N LEU A 52 -9.19 -0.79 -2.17
CA LEU A 52 -8.52 -1.53 -3.23
C LEU A 52 -9.34 -1.46 -4.52
N ILE A 53 -8.76 -0.90 -5.57
CA ILE A 53 -9.41 -0.72 -6.88
C ILE A 53 -8.60 -1.46 -7.95
N ASN A 54 -9.27 -2.33 -8.70
CA ASN A 54 -8.68 -2.91 -9.90
C ASN A 54 -8.74 -1.91 -11.06
N TRP A 55 -7.71 -1.10 -11.18
CA TRP A 55 -7.60 -0.04 -12.20
C TRP A 55 -7.56 -0.59 -13.62
N ASP A 56 -7.10 -1.84 -13.82
CA ASP A 56 -7.07 -2.50 -15.13
C ASP A 56 -8.46 -2.72 -15.72
N LYS A 57 -9.52 -2.63 -14.88
CA LYS A 57 -10.92 -2.71 -15.30
C LYS A 57 -11.59 -1.34 -15.49
N THR A 58 -10.83 -0.28 -15.51
CA THR A 58 -11.31 1.09 -15.68
C THR A 58 -10.61 1.76 -16.86
N ASP A 59 -11.12 2.91 -17.29
CA ASP A 59 -10.49 3.72 -18.37
C ASP A 59 -9.23 4.46 -17.86
N ARG A 60 -8.92 4.41 -16.58
CA ARG A 60 -7.74 5.05 -16.00
C ARG A 60 -6.49 4.22 -16.31
N GLN A 61 -5.58 4.78 -17.10
CA GLN A 61 -4.25 4.21 -17.27
C GLN A 61 -3.41 4.50 -16.02
N LEU A 62 -2.90 3.44 -15.41
CA LEU A 62 -2.02 3.51 -14.25
C LEU A 62 -0.88 2.52 -14.44
N VAL A 63 0.33 3.04 -14.52
CA VAL A 63 1.55 2.25 -14.53
C VAL A 63 2.10 2.23 -13.10
N THR A 64 2.31 1.05 -12.56
CA THR A 64 2.94 0.86 -11.24
C THR A 64 4.36 0.33 -11.44
N ALA A 65 5.30 0.85 -10.67
CA ALA A 65 6.67 0.34 -10.65
C ALA A 65 7.18 0.19 -9.22
N MET A 66 8.03 -0.80 -9.02
CA MET A 66 8.87 -0.97 -7.85
C MET A 66 10.26 -0.46 -8.18
N ILE A 67 10.80 0.41 -7.35
CA ILE A 67 12.14 0.96 -7.53
C ILE A 67 13.01 0.53 -6.36
N GLU A 68 14.07 -0.22 -6.66
CA GLU A 68 15.14 -0.48 -5.71
C GLU A 68 16.05 0.74 -5.64
N VAL A 69 16.30 1.23 -4.45
CA VAL A 69 17.16 2.40 -4.23
C VAL A 69 18.27 2.03 -3.27
N LYS A 70 19.50 2.25 -3.69
CA LYS A 70 20.67 2.20 -2.83
C LYS A 70 21.01 3.60 -2.37
N VAL A 71 21.22 3.77 -1.09
CA VAL A 71 21.50 5.07 -0.49
C VAL A 71 22.72 5.03 0.42
N THR A 72 23.39 6.17 0.56
CA THR A 72 24.41 6.36 1.59
C THR A 72 23.82 7.26 2.68
N PRO A 73 23.48 6.72 3.86
CA PRO A 73 23.00 7.53 4.96
C PRO A 73 24.11 8.45 5.44
N GLN A 74 23.79 9.74 5.59
CA GLN A 74 24.71 10.71 6.18
C GLN A 74 24.75 10.55 7.71
N ARG A 75 25.92 10.84 8.30
CA ARG A 75 26.09 10.80 9.76
C ARG A 75 25.02 11.66 10.47
N GLY A 76 24.26 11.03 11.37
CA GLY A 76 23.25 11.71 12.18
C GLY A 76 21.88 11.90 11.54
N GLN A 77 21.67 11.45 10.28
CA GLN A 77 20.37 11.56 9.61
C GLN A 77 19.70 10.21 9.30
N GLY A 78 20.47 9.12 9.24
CA GLY A 78 19.95 7.77 9.02
C GLY A 78 19.20 7.59 7.70
N PHE A 79 18.49 6.48 7.59
CA PHE A 79 17.61 6.17 6.45
C PHE A 79 16.27 6.94 6.52
N ASP A 80 15.80 7.28 7.72
CA ASP A 80 14.48 7.87 7.95
C ASP A 80 14.30 9.19 7.20
N LYS A 81 15.27 10.10 7.29
CA LYS A 81 15.19 11.39 6.58
C LYS A 81 15.21 11.25 5.06
N ILE A 82 15.88 10.22 4.54
CA ILE A 82 15.87 9.95 3.10
C ILE A 82 14.48 9.45 2.71
N ALA A 83 13.94 8.51 3.47
CA ALA A 83 12.59 7.98 3.26
C ALA A 83 11.52 9.09 3.37
N GLU A 84 11.63 9.99 4.37
CA GLU A 84 10.75 11.15 4.54
C GLU A 84 10.71 12.05 3.30
N ARG A 85 11.85 12.31 2.69
CA ARG A 85 11.92 13.11 1.45
C ARG A 85 11.32 12.40 0.26
N ILE A 86 11.47 11.07 0.19
CA ILE A 86 10.95 10.25 -0.91
C ILE A 86 9.42 10.13 -0.82
N TYR A 87 8.85 9.84 0.35
CA TYR A 87 7.41 9.62 0.45
C TYR A 87 6.57 10.90 0.35
N GLN A 88 7.20 12.08 0.33
CA GLN A 88 6.50 13.35 0.07
C GLN A 88 6.16 13.57 -1.40
N PHE A 89 6.71 12.77 -2.33
CA PHE A 89 6.34 12.89 -3.73
C PHE A 89 4.98 12.24 -4.00
N ASP A 90 4.13 12.95 -4.74
CA ASP A 90 2.77 12.47 -5.08
C ASP A 90 2.76 11.17 -5.89
N GLU A 91 3.85 10.89 -6.62
CA GLU A 91 4.01 9.67 -7.38
C GLU A 91 4.30 8.43 -6.52
N VAL A 92 4.62 8.62 -5.25
CA VAL A 92 5.03 7.55 -4.32
C VAL A 92 3.85 7.03 -3.54
N ASP A 93 3.57 5.73 -3.69
CA ASP A 93 2.52 5.03 -2.96
C ASP A 93 3.03 4.43 -1.64
N ALA A 94 4.28 3.92 -1.64
CA ALA A 94 4.87 3.30 -0.45
C ALA A 94 6.40 3.36 -0.48
N VAL A 95 7.00 3.42 0.71
CA VAL A 95 8.45 3.34 0.92
C VAL A 95 8.73 2.37 2.04
N PHE A 96 9.62 1.40 1.79
CA PHE A 96 10.03 0.41 2.76
C PHE A 96 11.54 0.41 2.92
N LEU A 97 12.03 0.35 4.17
CA LEU A 97 13.42 0.05 4.45
C LEU A 97 13.62 -1.47 4.33
N MET A 98 14.60 -1.89 3.55
CA MET A 98 14.81 -3.28 3.19
C MET A 98 16.11 -3.82 3.80
N SER A 99 16.08 -5.10 4.16
CA SER A 99 17.30 -5.85 4.46
C SER A 99 17.68 -6.68 3.24
N GLY A 100 18.84 -6.42 2.60
CA GLY A 100 19.23 -7.17 1.41
C GLY A 100 20.16 -6.42 0.47
N GLY A 101 19.97 -6.62 -0.84
CA GLY A 101 20.84 -6.08 -1.88
C GLY A 101 20.66 -4.57 -2.16
N PHE A 102 19.61 -3.95 -1.64
CA PHE A 102 19.31 -2.52 -1.73
C PHE A 102 18.69 -2.05 -0.41
N ASP A 103 18.61 -0.73 -0.21
CA ASP A 103 18.25 -0.15 1.09
C ASP A 103 16.78 0.25 1.17
N LEU A 104 16.22 0.85 0.12
CA LEU A 104 14.83 1.27 0.08
C LEU A 104 14.09 0.66 -1.11
N CYS A 105 12.89 0.15 -0.87
CA CYS A 105 11.92 -0.22 -1.90
C CYS A 105 10.90 0.91 -2.00
N VAL A 106 10.79 1.53 -3.18
CA VAL A 106 9.87 2.62 -3.44
C VAL A 106 8.82 2.15 -4.45
N MET A 107 7.56 2.10 -4.04
CA MET A 107 6.44 1.83 -4.95
C MET A 107 5.93 3.15 -5.49
N VAL A 108 5.85 3.25 -6.81
CA VAL A 108 5.42 4.47 -7.50
C VAL A 108 4.35 4.18 -8.54
N HIS A 109 3.57 5.19 -8.84
CA HIS A 109 2.63 5.14 -9.95
C HIS A 109 2.80 6.33 -10.91
N GLY A 110 2.37 6.13 -12.15
CA GLY A 110 2.37 7.16 -13.17
C GLY A 110 1.36 6.84 -14.27
N LYS A 111 1.09 7.79 -15.14
CA LYS A 111 0.18 7.61 -16.27
C LYS A 111 0.80 6.76 -17.38
N THR A 112 2.10 6.83 -17.55
CA THR A 112 2.86 6.15 -18.59
C THR A 112 4.19 5.63 -18.05
N LEU A 113 4.82 4.69 -18.76
CA LEU A 113 6.20 4.25 -18.46
C LEU A 113 7.18 5.43 -18.47
N GLN A 114 6.98 6.37 -19.39
CA GLN A 114 7.82 7.55 -19.51
C GLN A 114 7.68 8.47 -18.29
N SER A 115 6.46 8.68 -17.77
CA SER A 115 6.28 9.52 -16.58
C SER A 115 6.95 8.93 -15.34
N VAL A 116 6.95 7.61 -15.18
CA VAL A 116 7.70 6.94 -14.12
C VAL A 116 9.21 7.08 -14.31
N ALA A 117 9.70 6.87 -15.53
CA ALA A 117 11.14 7.06 -15.84
C ALA A 117 11.59 8.50 -15.60
N GLU A 118 10.75 9.48 -15.93
CA GLU A 118 11.00 10.90 -15.66
C GLU A 118 11.06 11.21 -14.16
N PHE A 119 10.13 10.66 -13.38
CA PHE A 119 10.18 10.77 -11.92
C PHE A 119 11.52 10.25 -11.36
N VAL A 120 11.95 9.07 -11.79
CA VAL A 120 13.21 8.48 -11.34
C VAL A 120 14.40 9.36 -11.71
N SER A 121 14.48 9.81 -12.95
CA SER A 121 15.63 10.57 -13.46
C SER A 121 15.67 12.02 -12.95
N SER A 122 14.52 12.65 -12.75
CA SER A 122 14.45 14.07 -12.38
C SER A 122 14.29 14.34 -10.89
N LYS A 123 13.68 13.40 -10.14
CA LYS A 123 13.38 13.59 -8.72
C LYS A 123 14.16 12.64 -7.81
N LEU A 124 14.19 11.34 -8.13
CA LEU A 124 14.74 10.32 -7.23
C LEU A 124 16.26 10.19 -7.36
N SER A 125 16.77 9.94 -8.58
CA SER A 125 18.21 9.74 -8.83
C SER A 125 19.09 10.97 -8.53
N PRO A 126 18.62 12.24 -8.67
CA PRO A 126 19.42 13.40 -8.35
C PRO A 126 19.57 13.69 -6.86
N MET A 127 18.90 12.95 -5.98
CA MET A 127 19.05 13.13 -4.52
C MET A 127 20.46 12.76 -4.08
N ASP A 128 21.15 13.65 -3.36
CA ASP A 128 22.55 13.49 -2.94
C ASP A 128 22.85 12.18 -2.21
N SER A 129 21.84 11.62 -1.53
CA SER A 129 21.97 10.37 -0.79
C SER A 129 21.77 9.13 -1.65
N VAL A 130 21.28 9.25 -2.88
CA VAL A 130 20.99 8.12 -3.77
C VAL A 130 22.23 7.73 -4.57
N LEU A 131 22.65 6.50 -4.39
CA LEU A 131 23.80 5.91 -5.12
C LEU A 131 23.38 5.30 -6.46
N SER A 132 22.29 4.57 -6.44
CA SER A 132 21.74 3.91 -7.63
C SER A 132 20.27 3.58 -7.48
N THR A 133 19.60 3.46 -8.61
CA THR A 133 18.21 3.04 -8.71
C THR A 133 18.07 1.93 -9.74
N SER A 134 17.14 0.98 -9.50
CA SER A 134 16.72 -0.04 -10.46
C SER A 134 15.21 -0.09 -10.51
N THR A 135 14.61 0.15 -11.68
CA THR A 135 13.16 0.26 -11.84
C THR A 135 12.60 -1.01 -12.44
N HIS A 136 11.60 -1.59 -11.77
CA HIS A 136 10.87 -2.78 -12.18
C HIS A 136 9.40 -2.42 -12.40
N PHE A 137 8.93 -2.49 -13.63
CA PHE A 137 7.53 -2.23 -13.95
C PHE A 137 6.66 -3.43 -13.61
N VAL A 138 5.56 -3.18 -12.90
CA VAL A 138 4.55 -4.21 -12.62
C VAL A 138 3.75 -4.45 -13.89
N LEU A 139 3.91 -5.64 -14.50
CA LEU A 139 3.20 -6.01 -15.72
C LEU A 139 1.77 -6.44 -15.45
N LYS A 140 1.51 -7.08 -14.31
CA LYS A 140 0.18 -7.55 -13.90
C LYS A 140 0.13 -7.77 -12.40
N LYS A 141 -0.96 -7.32 -11.79
CA LYS A 141 -1.27 -7.60 -10.39
C LYS A 141 -2.24 -8.77 -10.31
N TYR A 142 -1.86 -9.85 -9.63
CA TYR A 142 -2.70 -11.02 -9.41
C TYR A 142 -3.46 -10.95 -8.10
N LYS A 143 -2.83 -10.45 -7.05
CA LYS A 143 -3.37 -10.34 -5.70
C LYS A 143 -2.76 -9.11 -5.01
N GLU A 144 -3.56 -8.36 -4.27
CA GLU A 144 -3.11 -7.19 -3.51
C GLU A 144 -3.96 -7.09 -2.23
N HIS A 145 -3.39 -6.68 -1.12
CA HIS A 145 -4.05 -6.62 0.19
C HIS A 145 -4.87 -7.88 0.53
N GLY A 146 -4.32 -9.07 0.25
CA GLY A 146 -5.02 -10.32 0.52
C GLY A 146 -6.12 -10.69 -0.48
N LEU A 147 -6.55 -9.79 -1.37
CA LEU A 147 -7.66 -9.96 -2.29
C LEU A 147 -7.16 -10.28 -3.71
N PRO A 148 -7.75 -11.29 -4.42
CA PRO A 148 -7.41 -11.56 -5.81
C PRO A 148 -7.97 -10.47 -6.73
N LEU A 149 -7.13 -9.93 -7.63
CA LEU A 149 -7.54 -8.96 -8.64
C LEU A 149 -7.96 -9.62 -9.95
N VAL A 150 -7.62 -10.90 -10.15
CA VAL A 150 -8.04 -11.71 -11.31
C VAL A 150 -9.27 -12.52 -10.92
N GLN A 151 -10.34 -12.43 -11.73
CA GLN A 151 -11.44 -13.37 -11.58
C GLN A 151 -10.97 -14.75 -12.02
N LYS A 152 -11.25 -15.78 -11.20
CA LYS A 152 -11.19 -17.16 -11.69
C LYS A 152 -12.21 -17.26 -12.83
N ILE A 153 -11.74 -17.51 -14.04
CA ILE A 153 -12.62 -18.02 -15.11
C ILE A 153 -12.93 -19.44 -14.64
N GLU A 154 -14.14 -19.66 -14.14
CA GLU A 154 -14.63 -21.02 -13.95
C GLU A 154 -14.66 -21.64 -15.34
N ASP A 155 -13.85 -22.67 -15.54
CA ASP A 155 -13.80 -23.44 -16.80
C ASP A 155 -15.12 -24.22 -16.86
N GLU A 156 -16.12 -23.68 -17.58
CA GLU A 156 -17.38 -24.32 -17.87
C GLU A 156 -17.20 -25.47 -18.89
N ARG A 157 -16.09 -26.19 -18.82
CA ARG A 157 -16.00 -27.46 -19.53
C ARG A 157 -16.94 -28.42 -18.85
N MET A 158 -18.11 -28.60 -19.45
CA MET A 158 -19.03 -29.65 -19.09
C MET A 158 -18.22 -30.96 -18.92
N LEU A 159 -18.27 -31.53 -17.73
CA LEU A 159 -17.90 -32.93 -17.52
C LEU A 159 -18.80 -33.76 -18.36
N ILE A 160 -18.35 -34.15 -19.56
CA ILE A 160 -18.99 -35.18 -20.35
C ILE A 160 -18.71 -36.47 -19.58
N THR A 161 -19.69 -36.87 -18.78
CA THR A 161 -19.70 -38.20 -18.14
C THR A 161 -20.09 -39.20 -19.20
N PRO A 162 -19.32 -40.27 -19.42
CA PRO A 162 -19.67 -41.34 -20.35
C PRO A 162 -20.91 -42.12 -19.93
#